data_ed70e22007a8260bcbcf327496bc7395
#
_entry.id   ed70e22007a8260bcbcf327496bc7395
#
_cell.length_a   1.000
_cell.length_b   1.000
_cell.length_c   1.000
_cell.angle_alpha   90.00
_cell.angle_beta   90.00
_cell.angle_gamma   90.00
#
_symmetry.space_group_name_H-M   'P 1'
#
loop_
_entity.id
_entity.type
_entity.pdbx_description
1 polymer ?
#
loop_
_entity_poly.entity_id
_entity_poly.type
_entity_poly.pdbx_seq_one_letter_code
_entity_poly.pdbx_strand_id
1 'polypeptide(L)'
;ADSIRTPSHLEQSWEQGLRALGPAHYGLGRYAPGHDQKGPLPEQGRELLREMDRLGMILDASHLCDEAFHDALDLYTGPVWASHSNCRAIVDDPRQISDEQIIRLIDRGAVIGGALDAWMMVTGWQRGITTPREAGLRLEHLLDHTDHICQLSFNSDHAGI
;
A
#
# COMPACT_ATOMS: atom_id res chain seq x y z
N ALA A 1 0.33 -8.35 8.59
CA ALA A 1 0.04 -8.34 10.05
C ALA A 1 -0.26 -9.74 10.64
N ASP A 2 -0.35 -10.80 9.85
CA ASP A 2 -0.80 -12.13 10.33
C ASP A 2 0.08 -12.77 11.42
N SER A 3 1.32 -12.31 11.59
CA SER A 3 2.20 -12.68 12.70
C SER A 3 1.77 -12.07 14.03
N ILE A 4 0.98 -11.01 14.05
CA ILE A 4 0.39 -10.43 15.25
C ILE A 4 -0.79 -11.31 15.65
N ARG A 5 -0.69 -12.00 16.79
CA ARG A 5 -1.70 -12.98 17.22
C ARG A 5 -3.03 -12.35 17.60
N THR A 6 -2.97 -11.25 18.31
CA THR A 6 -4.13 -10.42 18.70
C THR A 6 -3.70 -8.97 18.70
N PRO A 7 -4.62 -8.00 18.56
CA PRO A 7 -4.28 -6.58 18.63
C PRO A 7 -3.50 -6.19 19.90
N SER A 8 -3.80 -6.82 21.04
CA SER A 8 -3.10 -6.56 22.32
C SER A 8 -1.61 -6.95 22.32
N HIS A 9 -1.16 -7.83 21.41
CA HIS A 9 0.27 -8.14 21.26
C HIS A 9 1.03 -7.06 20.49
N LEU A 10 0.33 -6.10 19.91
CA LEU A 10 0.96 -5.03 19.13
C LEU A 10 1.81 -4.12 20.02
N GLU A 11 1.38 -3.86 21.25
CA GLU A 11 2.12 -3.05 22.21
C GLU A 11 3.51 -3.66 22.51
N GLN A 12 3.58 -4.98 22.70
CA GLN A 12 4.86 -5.67 22.88
C GLN A 12 5.78 -5.49 21.65
N SER A 13 5.20 -5.57 20.43
CA SER A 13 5.96 -5.35 19.19
C SER A 13 6.42 -3.89 19.07
N TRP A 14 5.60 -2.95 19.50
CA TRP A 14 5.97 -1.53 19.57
C TRP A 14 7.14 -1.29 20.54
N GLU A 15 7.11 -1.87 21.72
CA GLU A 15 8.22 -1.79 22.70
C GLU A 15 9.51 -2.38 22.14
N GLN A 16 9.41 -3.40 21.28
CA GLN A 16 10.54 -4.01 20.57
C GLN A 16 11.01 -3.21 19.34
N GLY A 17 10.37 -2.09 19.02
CA GLY A 17 10.80 -1.18 17.97
C GLY A 17 9.96 -1.21 16.68
N LEU A 18 8.88 -1.99 16.60
CA LEU A 18 7.96 -1.93 15.44
C LEU A 18 7.29 -0.55 15.39
N ARG A 19 7.32 0.11 14.22
CA ARG A 19 6.77 1.46 14.04
C ARG A 19 5.74 1.55 12.92
N ALA A 20 5.76 0.63 11.98
CA ALA A 20 4.83 0.58 10.86
C ALA A 20 4.30 -0.83 10.67
N LEU A 21 3.06 -0.96 10.24
CA LEU A 21 2.43 -2.26 10.01
C LEU A 21 1.43 -2.19 8.85
N GLY A 22 1.54 -3.13 7.89
CA GLY A 22 0.55 -3.38 6.86
C GLY A 22 -0.41 -4.49 7.29
N PRO A 23 -1.73 -4.24 7.31
CA PRO A 23 -2.72 -5.25 7.69
C PRO A 23 -2.85 -6.41 6.70
N ALA A 24 -2.55 -6.16 5.42
CA ALA A 24 -2.72 -7.11 4.32
C ALA A 24 -1.41 -7.45 3.61
N HIS A 25 -1.45 -8.56 2.84
CA HIS A 25 -0.49 -8.93 1.81
C HIS A 25 -1.24 -9.58 0.65
N TYR A 26 -0.95 -10.81 0.26
CA TYR A 26 -1.76 -11.60 -0.68
C TYR A 26 -2.84 -12.38 0.06
N GLY A 27 -3.97 -12.63 -0.62
CA GLY A 27 -5.04 -13.46 -0.12
C GLY A 27 -5.87 -12.83 0.98
N LEU A 28 -6.71 -13.66 1.60
CA LEU A 28 -7.54 -13.25 2.72
C LEU A 28 -6.75 -13.38 4.02
N GLY A 29 -6.19 -12.27 4.49
CA GLY A 29 -5.51 -12.19 5.78
C GLY A 29 -6.49 -12.12 6.96
N ARG A 30 -5.96 -12.33 8.17
CA ARG A 30 -6.73 -12.24 9.41
C ARG A 30 -7.31 -10.84 9.63
N TYR A 31 -6.56 -9.81 9.28
CA TYR A 31 -6.85 -8.42 9.60
C TYR A 31 -7.38 -7.62 8.42
N ALA A 32 -7.05 -8.04 7.20
CA ALA A 32 -7.58 -7.39 6.00
C ALA A 32 -7.47 -8.30 4.78
N PRO A 33 -8.41 -8.20 3.82
CA PRO A 33 -8.23 -8.80 2.50
C PRO A 33 -7.12 -8.09 1.72
N GLY A 34 -6.25 -8.88 1.07
CA GLY A 34 -5.21 -8.39 0.19
C GLY A 34 -5.77 -7.92 -1.16
N HIS A 35 -4.92 -7.26 -1.95
CA HIS A 35 -5.30 -6.65 -3.23
C HIS A 35 -5.90 -7.63 -4.26
N ASP A 36 -5.64 -8.93 -4.14
CA ASP A 36 -6.20 -10.00 -4.96
C ASP A 36 -7.55 -10.53 -4.46
N GLN A 37 -8.10 -9.90 -3.42
CA GLN A 37 -9.38 -10.22 -2.80
C GLN A 37 -10.35 -9.05 -2.92
N LYS A 38 -11.57 -9.23 -2.40
CA LYS A 38 -12.59 -8.20 -2.25
C LYS A 38 -13.18 -8.26 -0.85
N GLY A 39 -13.75 -7.16 -0.43
CA GLY A 39 -14.51 -7.07 0.81
C GLY A 39 -13.99 -6.01 1.78
N PRO A 40 -14.84 -5.64 2.74
CA PRO A 40 -14.54 -4.62 3.72
C PRO A 40 -13.52 -5.09 4.75
N LEU A 41 -13.00 -4.15 5.52
CA LEU A 41 -12.15 -4.43 6.66
C LEU A 41 -12.93 -5.21 7.73
N PRO A 42 -12.50 -6.44 8.12
CA PRO A 42 -13.17 -7.22 9.15
C PRO A 42 -13.02 -6.59 10.53
N GLU A 43 -13.87 -6.96 11.50
CA GLU A 43 -13.82 -6.36 12.85
C GLU A 43 -12.45 -6.53 13.53
N GLN A 44 -11.79 -7.67 13.33
CA GLN A 44 -10.41 -7.87 13.84
C GLN A 44 -9.41 -6.87 13.24
N GLY A 45 -9.60 -6.50 11.96
CA GLY A 45 -8.80 -5.46 11.32
C GLY A 45 -9.10 -4.08 11.91
N ARG A 46 -10.36 -3.78 12.17
CA ARG A 46 -10.77 -2.52 12.83
C ARG A 46 -10.20 -2.40 14.23
N GLU A 47 -10.19 -3.49 15.00
CA GLU A 47 -9.54 -3.54 16.32
C GLU A 47 -8.03 -3.31 16.22
N LEU A 48 -7.37 -3.95 15.25
CA LEU A 48 -5.93 -3.75 15.00
C LEU A 48 -5.62 -2.29 14.68
N LEU A 49 -6.40 -1.65 13.81
CA LEU A 49 -6.18 -0.25 13.45
C LEU A 49 -6.40 0.70 14.63
N ARG A 50 -7.41 0.46 15.48
CA ARG A 50 -7.61 1.25 16.71
C ARG A 50 -6.41 1.15 17.66
N GLU A 51 -5.83 -0.04 17.76
CA GLU A 51 -4.64 -0.25 18.61
C GLU A 51 -3.39 0.39 17.98
N MET A 52 -3.22 0.30 16.66
CA MET A 52 -2.16 1.01 15.93
C MET A 52 -2.27 2.53 16.14
N ASP A 53 -3.48 3.07 16.08
CA ASP A 53 -3.76 4.51 16.27
C ASP A 53 -3.39 4.94 17.71
N ARG A 54 -3.80 4.15 18.70
CA ARG A 54 -3.46 4.37 20.12
C ARG A 54 -1.94 4.41 20.35
N LEU A 55 -1.18 3.58 19.65
CA LEU A 55 0.28 3.50 19.76
C LEU A 55 1.00 4.55 18.90
N GLY A 56 0.32 5.26 18.01
CA GLY A 56 0.93 6.19 17.07
C GLY A 56 1.78 5.50 15.99
N MET A 57 1.38 4.29 15.58
CA MET A 57 2.07 3.54 14.53
C MET A 57 1.77 4.14 13.15
N ILE A 58 2.58 3.81 12.16
CA ILE A 58 2.30 4.13 10.76
C ILE A 58 1.49 2.98 10.15
N LEU A 59 0.34 3.30 9.55
CA LEU A 59 -0.41 2.37 8.72
C LEU A 59 0.24 2.26 7.35
N ASP A 60 0.66 1.04 6.97
CA ASP A 60 1.05 0.78 5.59
C ASP A 60 -0.16 0.29 4.79
N ALA A 61 -0.63 1.15 3.90
CA ALA A 61 -1.80 0.88 3.05
C ALA A 61 -1.48 -0.01 1.84
N SER A 62 -0.20 -0.34 1.60
CA SER A 62 0.18 -1.27 0.53
C SER A 62 -0.54 -2.61 0.69
N HIS A 63 -0.91 -3.23 -0.42
CA HIS A 63 -1.61 -4.52 -0.51
C HIS A 63 -3.07 -4.57 -0.03
N LEU A 64 -3.63 -3.54 0.57
CA LEU A 64 -5.07 -3.54 0.87
C LEU A 64 -5.88 -3.63 -0.44
N CYS A 65 -6.93 -4.45 -0.47
CA CYS A 65 -7.92 -4.35 -1.55
C CYS A 65 -8.66 -3.01 -1.48
N ASP A 66 -9.31 -2.61 -2.56
CA ASP A 66 -9.90 -1.26 -2.68
C ASP A 66 -10.90 -0.96 -1.54
N GLU A 67 -11.81 -1.88 -1.22
CA GLU A 67 -12.80 -1.69 -0.16
C GLU A 67 -12.13 -1.56 1.22
N ALA A 68 -11.21 -2.46 1.54
CA ALA A 68 -10.49 -2.42 2.82
C ALA A 68 -9.56 -1.20 2.93
N PHE A 69 -9.01 -0.70 1.82
CA PHE A 69 -8.24 0.54 1.78
C PHE A 69 -9.10 1.73 2.22
N HIS A 70 -10.28 1.89 1.62
CA HIS A 70 -11.18 2.99 1.96
C HIS A 70 -11.66 2.90 3.42
N ASP A 71 -12.08 1.71 3.86
CA ASP A 71 -12.47 1.46 5.26
C ASP A 71 -11.35 1.78 6.25
N ALA A 72 -10.11 1.41 5.91
CA ALA A 72 -8.95 1.66 6.77
C ALA A 72 -8.66 3.16 6.90
N LEU A 73 -8.68 3.92 5.78
CA LEU A 73 -8.45 5.35 5.82
C LEU A 73 -9.59 6.14 6.48
N ASP A 74 -10.83 5.63 6.44
CA ASP A 74 -11.97 6.25 7.13
C ASP A 74 -11.90 6.06 8.66
N LEU A 75 -11.34 4.93 9.09
CA LEU A 75 -11.23 4.59 10.51
C LEU A 75 -9.95 5.13 11.16
N TYR A 76 -8.82 5.06 10.44
CA TYR A 76 -7.50 5.32 10.99
C TYR A 76 -7.15 6.80 10.92
N THR A 77 -6.79 7.42 12.06
CA THR A 77 -6.50 8.86 12.13
C THR A 77 -5.00 9.19 12.18
N GLY A 78 -4.17 8.21 12.48
CA GLY A 78 -2.72 8.32 12.59
C GLY A 78 -1.98 8.45 11.24
N PRO A 79 -0.65 8.41 11.25
CA PRO A 79 0.16 8.55 10.04
C PRO A 79 -0.01 7.34 9.12
N VAL A 80 -0.05 7.62 7.80
CA VAL A 80 -0.23 6.60 6.75
C VAL A 80 0.88 6.74 5.71
N TRP A 81 1.26 5.65 5.12
CA TRP A 81 2.03 5.59 3.88
C TRP A 81 1.57 4.44 2.97
N ALA A 82 2.01 4.42 1.73
CA ALA A 82 2.03 3.23 0.89
C ALA A 82 3.51 2.91 0.61
N SER A 83 4.08 1.96 1.34
CA SER A 83 5.54 1.74 1.35
C SER A 83 6.10 1.27 0.01
N HIS A 84 5.28 0.60 -0.83
CA HIS A 84 5.69 0.05 -2.12
C HIS A 84 4.48 -0.18 -3.04
N SER A 85 4.06 0.88 -3.72
CA SER A 85 2.92 0.85 -4.65
C SER A 85 3.20 1.72 -5.87
N ASN A 86 2.70 1.27 -7.03
CA ASN A 86 2.75 2.02 -8.28
C ASN A 86 1.33 2.42 -8.73
N CYS A 87 1.20 3.14 -9.84
CA CYS A 87 -0.05 3.72 -10.30
C CYS A 87 -0.82 2.75 -11.19
N ARG A 88 -2.10 2.51 -10.87
CA ARG A 88 -3.01 1.68 -11.66
C ARG A 88 -3.30 2.30 -13.04
N ALA A 89 -3.28 3.62 -13.15
CA ALA A 89 -3.44 4.32 -14.41
C ALA A 89 -2.35 3.97 -15.46
N ILE A 90 -1.17 3.52 -15.02
CA ILE A 90 -0.05 3.15 -15.90
C ILE A 90 -0.02 1.63 -16.12
N VAL A 91 -0.17 0.84 -15.05
CA VAL A 91 -0.25 -0.62 -15.12
C VAL A 91 -1.54 -1.06 -14.44
N ASP A 92 -2.54 -1.43 -15.25
CA ASP A 92 -3.87 -1.83 -14.78
C ASP A 92 -3.83 -3.20 -14.09
N ASP A 93 -3.57 -3.17 -12.79
CA ASP A 93 -3.52 -4.34 -11.91
C ASP A 93 -4.08 -3.98 -10.52
N PRO A 94 -4.87 -4.85 -9.87
CA PRO A 94 -5.39 -4.60 -8.51
C PRO A 94 -4.31 -4.37 -7.44
N ARG A 95 -3.07 -4.80 -7.69
CA ARG A 95 -1.93 -4.55 -6.79
C ARG A 95 -1.53 -3.07 -6.78
N GLN A 96 -1.84 -2.35 -7.85
CA GLN A 96 -1.54 -0.93 -8.00
C GLN A 96 -2.64 -0.08 -7.33
N ILE A 97 -2.28 1.13 -6.94
CA ILE A 97 -3.24 2.08 -6.36
C ILE A 97 -3.88 2.94 -7.46
N SER A 98 -5.18 3.17 -7.33
CA SER A 98 -5.95 4.03 -8.23
C SER A 98 -5.68 5.51 -7.95
N ASP A 99 -6.02 6.38 -8.88
CA ASP A 99 -5.90 7.84 -8.70
C ASP A 99 -6.71 8.34 -7.51
N GLU A 100 -7.89 7.76 -7.26
CA GLU A 100 -8.69 8.06 -6.08
C GLU A 100 -7.95 7.71 -4.79
N GLN A 101 -7.31 6.53 -4.74
CA GLN A 101 -6.51 6.10 -3.59
C GLN A 101 -5.27 6.98 -3.40
N ILE A 102 -4.60 7.37 -4.50
CA ILE A 102 -3.47 8.31 -4.48
C ILE A 102 -3.89 9.65 -3.87
N ILE A 103 -5.00 10.23 -4.34
CA ILE A 103 -5.53 11.50 -3.82
C ILE A 103 -5.85 11.38 -2.32
N ARG A 104 -6.48 10.30 -1.88
CA ARG A 104 -6.75 10.07 -0.46
C ARG A 104 -5.48 9.97 0.39
N LEU A 105 -4.41 9.37 -0.13
CA LEU A 105 -3.11 9.33 0.55
C LEU A 105 -2.47 10.72 0.61
N ILE A 106 -2.54 11.50 -0.47
CA ILE A 106 -2.07 12.89 -0.52
C ILE A 106 -2.79 13.75 0.51
N ASP A 107 -4.11 13.66 0.61
CA ASP A 107 -4.93 14.39 1.59
C ASP A 107 -4.55 14.05 3.04
N ARG A 108 -3.98 12.86 3.27
CA ARG A 108 -3.46 12.41 4.58
C ARG A 108 -1.98 12.77 4.81
N GLY A 109 -1.34 13.50 3.88
CA GLY A 109 0.09 13.81 3.96
C GLY A 109 0.99 12.58 3.83
N ALA A 110 0.51 11.51 3.24
CA ALA A 110 1.23 10.25 3.09
C ALA A 110 2.33 10.32 2.03
N VAL A 111 3.34 9.46 2.17
CA VAL A 111 4.32 9.20 1.11
C VAL A 111 3.99 7.87 0.44
N ILE A 112 4.10 7.84 -0.87
CA ILE A 112 3.89 6.67 -1.72
C ILE A 112 5.24 6.25 -2.29
N GLY A 113 5.79 5.14 -1.80
CA GLY A 113 7.04 4.55 -2.26
C GLY A 113 6.85 3.75 -3.55
N GLY A 114 7.69 4.01 -4.55
CA GLY A 114 7.70 3.27 -5.81
C GLY A 114 8.23 1.85 -5.64
N ALA A 115 7.62 0.89 -6.35
CA ALA A 115 8.03 -0.51 -6.37
C ALA A 115 8.81 -0.85 -7.64
N LEU A 116 10.03 -1.38 -7.48
CA LEU A 116 10.92 -1.78 -8.57
C LEU A 116 10.66 -3.21 -9.09
N ASP A 117 9.48 -3.77 -8.85
CA ASP A 117 9.11 -5.07 -9.43
C ASP A 117 8.64 -4.88 -10.88
N ALA A 118 9.28 -5.57 -11.82
CA ALA A 118 9.10 -5.38 -13.24
C ALA A 118 7.63 -5.42 -13.72
N TRP A 119 6.82 -6.34 -13.17
CA TRP A 119 5.40 -6.47 -13.54
C TRP A 119 4.54 -5.32 -13.00
N MET A 120 5.03 -4.59 -12.00
CA MET A 120 4.41 -3.38 -11.48
C MET A 120 4.83 -2.11 -12.25
N MET A 121 5.94 -2.20 -13.02
CA MET A 121 6.50 -1.06 -13.76
C MET A 121 6.00 -0.98 -15.20
N VAL A 122 5.73 -2.14 -15.84
CA VAL A 122 5.33 -2.22 -17.25
C VAL A 122 4.20 -3.21 -17.47
N THR A 123 3.33 -2.88 -18.42
CA THR A 123 2.22 -3.77 -18.82
C THR A 123 2.72 -5.02 -19.54
N GLY A 124 1.96 -6.11 -19.44
CA GLY A 124 2.22 -7.35 -20.17
C GLY A 124 3.40 -8.19 -19.65
N TRP A 125 4.01 -7.81 -18.52
CA TRP A 125 5.06 -8.61 -17.90
C TRP A 125 4.52 -9.94 -17.37
N GLN A 126 5.18 -11.04 -17.71
CA GLN A 126 4.89 -12.39 -17.19
C GLN A 126 6.10 -12.93 -16.45
N ARG A 127 5.96 -13.15 -15.13
CA ARG A 127 7.05 -13.67 -14.28
C ARG A 127 7.54 -15.03 -14.79
N GLY A 128 8.87 -15.17 -14.89
CA GLY A 128 9.52 -16.38 -15.37
C GLY A 128 9.48 -16.60 -16.90
N ILE A 129 8.84 -15.69 -17.64
CA ILE A 129 8.73 -15.75 -19.11
C ILE A 129 9.32 -14.50 -19.74
N THR A 130 8.81 -13.31 -19.39
CA THR A 130 9.25 -12.04 -19.99
C THR A 130 10.63 -11.65 -19.49
N THR A 131 11.51 -11.26 -20.40
CA THR A 131 12.80 -10.68 -20.04
C THR A 131 12.75 -9.15 -20.06
N PRO A 132 13.63 -8.46 -19.30
CA PRO A 132 13.70 -6.99 -19.32
C PRO A 132 13.90 -6.41 -20.72
N ARG A 133 14.68 -7.09 -21.56
CA ARG A 133 14.95 -6.68 -22.94
C ARG A 133 13.70 -6.74 -23.82
N GLU A 134 12.92 -7.83 -23.73
CA GLU A 134 11.68 -8.01 -24.50
C GLU A 134 10.60 -6.99 -24.10
N ALA A 135 10.48 -6.70 -22.81
CA ALA A 135 9.57 -5.68 -22.29
C ALA A 135 10.07 -4.24 -22.48
N GLY A 136 11.32 -4.07 -22.93
CA GLY A 136 11.95 -2.74 -22.96
C GLY A 136 12.05 -2.10 -21.57
N LEU A 137 12.12 -2.92 -20.49
CA LEU A 137 12.11 -2.44 -19.13
C LEU A 137 13.32 -1.55 -18.83
N ARG A 138 13.08 -0.38 -18.24
CA ARG A 138 14.07 0.62 -17.84
C ARG A 138 13.67 1.27 -16.52
N LEU A 139 14.62 1.92 -15.86
CA LEU A 139 14.35 2.65 -14.61
C LEU A 139 13.39 3.84 -14.81
N GLU A 140 13.38 4.42 -16.01
CA GLU A 140 12.48 5.51 -16.37
C GLU A 140 11.00 5.14 -16.19
N HIS A 141 10.62 3.86 -16.34
CA HIS A 141 9.25 3.44 -16.06
C HIS A 141 8.84 3.66 -14.59
N LEU A 142 9.78 3.59 -13.64
CA LEU A 142 9.49 3.98 -12.26
C LEU A 142 9.25 5.50 -12.16
N LEU A 143 10.02 6.29 -12.92
CA LEU A 143 9.84 7.74 -12.94
C LEU A 143 8.48 8.13 -13.53
N ASP A 144 7.95 7.37 -14.50
CA ASP A 144 6.60 7.60 -15.04
C ASP A 144 5.53 7.47 -13.93
N HIS A 145 5.66 6.46 -13.04
CA HIS A 145 4.77 6.32 -11.89
C HIS A 145 4.97 7.45 -10.86
N THR A 146 6.21 7.82 -10.59
CA THR A 146 6.56 8.92 -9.68
C THR A 146 6.00 10.25 -10.20
N ASP A 147 6.18 10.54 -11.48
CA ASP A 147 5.67 11.75 -12.14
C ASP A 147 4.14 11.82 -12.09
N HIS A 148 3.44 10.69 -12.30
CA HIS A 148 2.00 10.61 -12.17
C HIS A 148 1.51 11.03 -10.78
N ILE A 149 2.16 10.56 -9.71
CA ILE A 149 1.86 10.99 -8.34
C ILE A 149 2.12 12.48 -8.16
N CYS A 150 3.24 12.98 -8.68
CA CYS A 150 3.58 14.40 -8.63
C CYS A 150 2.57 15.27 -9.38
N GLN A 151 2.03 14.80 -10.51
CA GLN A 151 0.98 15.51 -11.26
C GLN A 151 -0.33 15.59 -10.46
N LEU A 152 -0.71 14.53 -9.76
CA LEU A 152 -1.92 14.52 -8.92
C LEU A 152 -1.78 15.40 -7.67
N SER A 153 -0.58 15.50 -7.09
CA SER A 153 -0.31 16.29 -5.89
C SER A 153 0.15 17.75 -6.18
N PHE A 154 0.48 18.07 -7.42
CA PHE A 154 1.10 19.33 -7.85
C PHE A 154 2.46 19.63 -7.17
N ASN A 155 3.11 18.63 -6.58
CA ASN A 155 4.44 18.70 -5.94
C ASN A 155 5.10 17.32 -5.87
N SER A 156 6.29 17.22 -5.30
CA SER A 156 7.03 15.96 -5.12
C SER A 156 7.02 15.41 -3.69
N ASP A 157 6.29 16.02 -2.77
CA ASP A 157 6.39 15.72 -1.34
C ASP A 157 5.78 14.35 -0.98
N HIS A 158 4.93 13.81 -1.88
CA HIS A 158 4.20 12.56 -1.69
C HIS A 158 4.80 11.38 -2.44
N ALA A 159 5.83 11.59 -3.26
CA ALA A 159 6.48 10.54 -4.03
C ALA A 159 7.80 10.11 -3.37
N GLY A 160 7.97 8.80 -3.15
CA GLY A 160 9.17 8.19 -2.62
C GLY A 160 9.77 7.14 -3.57
N ILE A 161 11.07 6.90 -3.49
CA ILE A 161 11.79 5.85 -4.22
C ILE A 161 12.54 4.97 -3.24
#